data_84171ad2f08335eb79af1564a030cbc0
#
_entry.id   84171ad2f08335eb79af1564a030cbc0
#
_cell.length_a   1.000
_cell.length_b   1.000
_cell.length_c   1.000
_cell.angle_alpha   90.00
_cell.angle_beta   90.00
_cell.angle_gamma   90.00
#
_symmetry.space_group_name_H-M   'P 1'
#
loop_
_entity.id
_entity.type
_entity.pdbx_description
1 polymer ?
#
loop_
_entity_poly.entity_id
_entity_poly.type
_entity_poly.pdbx_seq_one_letter_code
_entity_poly.pdbx_strand_id
1 'polypeptide(L)'
;SMPHDIQRQMYASVAGLEHADIVRYGYAIEYDCIDTLDVLPTLEFKKVSGVYTAGQINGTSGYEEAAAQGLIAGLNASLKLRGKPPLVLRRDQAYIGVLIDDLVTKGTDEPYRMMTSRAEYRVCLRQDDSDFRLTPLGYECGLVSEERYRKYLRRKQTYEKALALLDKKIEREKCLDLLQKHGYEPPHCALSFADLIRRNVSLSEIFEEYAEDLPEEAKELPSDVLE
;
A
#
# COMPACT_ATOMS: atom_id res chain seq x y z
N SER A 1 -34.56 2.36 -0.13
CA SER A 1 -34.81 1.17 -1.00
C SER A 1 -35.84 1.52 -2.04
N MET A 2 -35.77 0.85 -3.20
CA MET A 2 -36.82 0.96 -4.22
C MET A 2 -38.10 0.29 -3.72
N PRO A 3 -39.32 0.88 -3.95
CA PRO A 3 -40.59 0.26 -3.60
C PRO A 3 -40.79 -1.12 -4.25
N HIS A 4 -41.52 -2.01 -3.61
CA HIS A 4 -41.66 -3.40 -4.03
C HIS A 4 -42.33 -3.53 -5.41
N ASP A 5 -43.30 -2.67 -5.72
CA ASP A 5 -43.97 -2.63 -7.01
C ASP A 5 -43.04 -2.22 -8.15
N ILE A 6 -42.12 -1.28 -7.89
CA ILE A 6 -41.06 -0.88 -8.85
C ILE A 6 -40.06 -2.03 -9.08
N GLN A 7 -39.65 -2.72 -8.01
CA GLN A 7 -38.77 -3.87 -8.16
C GLN A 7 -39.42 -4.97 -9.01
N ARG A 8 -40.70 -5.26 -8.83
CA ARG A 8 -41.46 -6.19 -9.71
C ARG A 8 -41.45 -5.77 -11.17
N GLN A 9 -41.74 -4.49 -11.42
CA GLN A 9 -41.71 -3.94 -12.79
C GLN A 9 -40.31 -4.04 -13.43
N MET A 10 -39.27 -3.78 -12.66
CA MET A 10 -37.89 -3.96 -13.12
C MET A 10 -37.60 -5.41 -13.54
N TYR A 11 -37.96 -6.39 -12.70
CA TYR A 11 -37.79 -7.78 -13.05
C TYR A 11 -38.59 -8.20 -14.25
N ALA A 12 -39.88 -7.77 -14.32
CA ALA A 12 -40.76 -8.06 -15.44
C ALA A 12 -40.29 -7.43 -16.77
N SER A 13 -39.45 -6.39 -16.72
CA SER A 13 -38.91 -5.75 -17.92
C SER A 13 -37.68 -6.51 -18.51
N VAL A 14 -37.15 -7.50 -17.79
CA VAL A 14 -36.02 -8.31 -18.25
C VAL A 14 -36.54 -9.55 -18.94
N ALA A 15 -36.14 -9.78 -20.20
CA ALA A 15 -36.56 -10.95 -20.98
C ALA A 15 -36.17 -12.26 -20.24
N GLY A 16 -37.20 -13.10 -20.05
CA GLY A 16 -37.07 -14.37 -19.30
C GLY A 16 -37.35 -14.27 -17.80
N LEU A 17 -37.58 -13.08 -17.25
CA LEU A 17 -37.98 -12.85 -15.86
C LEU A 17 -39.35 -12.23 -15.68
N GLU A 18 -40.16 -12.20 -16.74
CA GLU A 18 -41.50 -11.56 -16.77
C GLU A 18 -42.43 -12.09 -15.68
N HIS A 19 -42.29 -13.37 -15.34
CA HIS A 19 -43.10 -14.07 -14.36
C HIS A 19 -42.34 -14.57 -13.15
N ALA A 20 -41.15 -13.99 -12.88
CA ALA A 20 -40.32 -14.40 -11.76
C ALA A 20 -40.96 -14.02 -10.42
N ASP A 21 -41.02 -14.99 -9.50
CA ASP A 21 -41.44 -14.76 -8.13
C ASP A 21 -40.24 -14.24 -7.29
N ILE A 22 -40.39 -13.04 -6.75
CA ILE A 22 -39.41 -12.41 -5.88
C ILE A 22 -39.61 -12.93 -4.47
N VAL A 23 -38.74 -13.87 -4.04
CA VAL A 23 -38.78 -14.47 -2.71
C VAL A 23 -38.39 -13.45 -1.63
N ARG A 24 -37.45 -12.56 -1.94
CA ARG A 24 -37.03 -11.44 -1.06
C ARG A 24 -36.74 -10.22 -1.91
N TYR A 25 -37.37 -9.11 -1.57
CA TYR A 25 -37.09 -7.83 -2.22
C TYR A 25 -35.71 -7.30 -1.82
N GLY A 26 -35.05 -6.62 -2.75
CA GLY A 26 -33.83 -5.88 -2.47
C GLY A 26 -34.08 -4.74 -1.49
N TYR A 27 -33.08 -4.46 -0.66
CA TYR A 27 -33.11 -3.36 0.30
C TYR A 27 -31.78 -2.61 0.27
N ALA A 28 -31.83 -1.33 0.57
CA ALA A 28 -30.63 -0.53 0.81
C ALA A 28 -30.32 -0.53 2.31
N ILE A 29 -29.05 -0.53 2.62
CA ILE A 29 -28.55 -0.26 3.96
C ILE A 29 -28.12 1.21 3.97
N GLU A 30 -28.63 1.96 4.93
CA GLU A 30 -28.28 3.36 5.17
C GLU A 30 -27.48 3.43 6.46
N TYR A 31 -26.44 4.27 6.46
CA TYR A 31 -25.58 4.44 7.61
C TYR A 31 -25.50 5.91 7.98
N ASP A 32 -25.65 6.18 9.27
CA ASP A 32 -25.34 7.51 9.79
C ASP A 32 -23.84 7.76 9.73
N CYS A 33 -23.46 8.96 9.34
CA CYS A 33 -22.08 9.42 9.37
C CYS A 33 -22.02 10.88 9.84
N ILE A 34 -20.85 11.27 10.35
CA ILE A 34 -20.55 12.64 10.70
C ILE A 34 -20.01 13.39 9.47
N ASP A 35 -20.04 14.71 9.54
CA ASP A 35 -19.27 15.53 8.61
C ASP A 35 -17.77 15.36 8.93
N THR A 36 -17.03 14.72 8.03
CA THR A 36 -15.62 14.44 8.22
C THR A 36 -14.73 15.68 8.14
N LEU A 37 -15.26 16.80 7.63
CA LEU A 37 -14.60 18.10 7.73
C LEU A 37 -14.46 18.58 9.19
N ASP A 38 -15.25 18.03 10.12
CA ASP A 38 -15.13 18.24 11.57
C ASP A 38 -14.09 17.34 12.26
N VAL A 39 -13.37 16.52 11.51
CA VAL A 39 -12.34 15.60 12.01
C VAL A 39 -10.93 16.12 11.69
N LEU A 40 -10.00 15.96 12.62
CA LEU A 40 -8.59 16.27 12.43
C LEU A 40 -7.87 15.13 11.66
N PRO A 41 -6.71 15.38 11.05
CA PRO A 41 -5.88 14.32 10.45
C PRO A 41 -5.46 13.21 11.41
N THR A 42 -5.58 13.46 12.73
CA THR A 42 -5.37 12.47 13.80
C THR A 42 -6.56 11.55 14.03
N LEU A 43 -7.68 11.78 13.34
CA LEU A 43 -9.02 11.23 13.56
C LEU A 43 -9.67 11.68 14.88
N GLU A 44 -9.15 12.69 15.53
CA GLU A 44 -9.80 13.36 16.67
C GLU A 44 -10.89 14.32 16.17
N PHE A 45 -12.02 14.32 16.85
CA PHE A 45 -13.13 15.22 16.52
C PHE A 45 -12.84 16.64 16.97
N LYS A 46 -12.95 17.63 16.05
CA LYS A 46 -12.55 19.02 16.32
C LYS A 46 -13.33 19.67 17.44
N LYS A 47 -14.63 19.32 17.57
CA LYS A 47 -15.54 19.95 18.52
C LYS A 47 -15.43 19.39 19.94
N VAL A 48 -14.90 18.18 20.11
CA VAL A 48 -14.82 17.49 21.41
C VAL A 48 -13.43 16.85 21.56
N SER A 49 -12.59 17.45 22.38
CA SER A 49 -11.25 16.94 22.62
C SER A 49 -11.28 15.57 23.29
N GLY A 50 -10.43 14.65 22.83
CA GLY A 50 -10.31 13.28 23.34
C GLY A 50 -11.31 12.30 22.71
N VAL A 51 -12.21 12.75 21.83
CA VAL A 51 -13.11 11.88 21.08
C VAL A 51 -12.49 11.62 19.70
N TYR A 52 -12.32 10.35 19.38
CA TYR A 52 -11.77 9.89 18.09
C TYR A 52 -12.83 9.08 17.35
N THR A 53 -12.83 9.20 16.03
CA THR A 53 -13.81 8.54 15.16
C THR A 53 -13.09 7.60 14.19
N ALA A 54 -13.69 6.44 13.89
CA ALA A 54 -13.10 5.47 12.98
C ALA A 54 -14.16 4.60 12.31
N GLY A 55 -13.93 4.25 11.04
CA GLY A 55 -14.78 3.36 10.29
C GLY A 55 -16.02 4.04 9.71
N GLN A 56 -17.14 3.34 9.73
CA GLN A 56 -18.37 3.75 9.08
C GLN A 56 -18.88 5.13 9.50
N ILE A 57 -18.71 5.51 10.75
CA ILE A 57 -19.11 6.84 11.24
C ILE A 57 -18.41 7.99 10.48
N ASN A 58 -17.25 7.71 9.87
CA ASN A 58 -16.53 8.64 8.98
C ASN A 58 -16.94 8.49 7.49
N GLY A 59 -18.08 7.86 7.20
CA GLY A 59 -18.57 7.70 5.83
C GLY A 59 -17.82 6.66 5.00
N THR A 60 -16.99 5.79 5.61
CA THR A 60 -16.29 4.71 4.89
C THR A 60 -17.07 3.40 4.95
N SER A 61 -17.04 2.59 3.88
CA SER A 61 -17.86 1.38 3.76
C SER A 61 -17.06 0.06 3.76
N GLY A 62 -15.74 0.09 3.95
CA GLY A 62 -14.88 -1.10 3.93
C GLY A 62 -14.38 -1.53 5.29
N TYR A 63 -14.17 -2.83 5.48
CA TYR A 63 -13.61 -3.38 6.72
C TYR A 63 -12.15 -2.96 6.92
N GLU A 64 -11.38 -2.96 5.85
CA GLU A 64 -9.97 -2.56 5.85
C GLU A 64 -9.82 -1.08 6.20
N GLU A 65 -10.67 -0.24 5.65
CA GLU A 65 -10.73 1.20 5.97
C GLU A 65 -11.04 1.40 7.45
N ALA A 66 -12.00 0.66 7.99
CA ALA A 66 -12.38 0.75 9.41
C ALA A 66 -11.24 0.29 10.33
N ALA A 67 -10.58 -0.82 10.00
CA ALA A 67 -9.47 -1.35 10.78
C ALA A 67 -8.28 -0.38 10.80
N ALA A 68 -7.92 0.18 9.64
CA ALA A 68 -6.81 1.12 9.53
C ALA A 68 -7.12 2.44 10.28
N GLN A 69 -8.34 2.97 10.17
CA GLN A 69 -8.77 4.15 10.91
C GLN A 69 -8.74 3.88 12.43
N GLY A 70 -9.24 2.72 12.87
CA GLY A 70 -9.22 2.33 14.28
C GLY A 70 -7.80 2.27 14.86
N LEU A 71 -6.85 1.73 14.09
CA LEU A 71 -5.44 1.71 14.46
C LEU A 71 -4.88 3.15 14.64
N ILE A 72 -5.09 4.02 13.65
CA ILE A 72 -4.58 5.41 13.69
C ILE A 72 -5.25 6.21 14.80
N ALA A 73 -6.57 6.09 14.98
CA ALA A 73 -7.31 6.76 16.04
C ALA A 73 -6.82 6.33 17.44
N GLY A 74 -6.72 5.03 17.70
CA GLY A 74 -6.23 4.48 18.97
C GLY A 74 -4.78 4.85 19.25
N LEU A 75 -3.92 4.84 18.22
CA LEU A 75 -2.54 5.26 18.34
C LEU A 75 -2.43 6.74 18.72
N ASN A 76 -3.14 7.62 18.02
CA ASN A 76 -3.11 9.06 18.31
C ASN A 76 -3.71 9.40 19.67
N ALA A 77 -4.77 8.71 20.08
CA ALA A 77 -5.29 8.82 21.44
C ALA A 77 -4.23 8.45 22.49
N SER A 78 -3.52 7.33 22.28
CA SER A 78 -2.43 6.90 23.17
C SER A 78 -1.24 7.87 23.17
N LEU A 79 -0.83 8.41 22.02
CA LEU A 79 0.23 9.39 21.92
C LEU A 79 -0.14 10.68 22.65
N LYS A 80 -1.37 11.17 22.48
CA LYS A 80 -1.89 12.35 23.19
C LYS A 80 -1.86 12.16 24.71
N LEU A 81 -2.32 11.03 25.23
CA LEU A 81 -2.28 10.73 26.66
C LEU A 81 -0.85 10.70 27.22
N ARG A 82 0.13 10.34 26.39
CA ARG A 82 1.55 10.31 26.78
C ARG A 82 2.28 11.63 26.51
N GLY A 83 1.58 12.67 26.06
CA GLY A 83 2.17 13.97 25.72
C GLY A 83 3.15 13.89 24.52
N LYS A 84 3.01 12.89 23.66
CA LYS A 84 3.83 12.71 22.46
C LYS A 84 3.19 13.36 21.24
N PRO A 85 4.00 13.77 20.24
CA PRO A 85 3.48 14.26 18.96
C PRO A 85 2.55 13.22 18.29
N PRO A 86 1.49 13.66 17.62
CA PRO A 86 0.60 12.76 16.91
C PRO A 86 1.27 12.18 15.65
N LEU A 87 0.82 10.98 15.24
CA LEU A 87 1.17 10.40 13.96
C LEU A 87 0.15 10.83 12.91
N VAL A 88 0.60 11.56 11.91
CA VAL A 88 -0.16 11.88 10.70
C VAL A 88 0.62 11.34 9.51
N LEU A 89 0.05 10.33 8.85
CA LEU A 89 0.65 9.74 7.65
C LEU A 89 0.29 10.55 6.42
N ARG A 90 1.30 10.87 5.60
CA ARG A 90 1.10 11.59 4.35
C ARG A 90 0.59 10.64 3.25
N ARG A 91 0.08 11.23 2.18
CA ARG A 91 -0.45 10.54 1.00
C ARG A 91 0.61 9.70 0.26
N ASP A 92 1.88 10.07 0.36
CA ASP A 92 3.01 9.35 -0.21
C ASP A 92 3.58 8.24 0.69
N GLN A 93 3.11 8.12 1.93
CA GLN A 93 3.60 7.15 2.90
C GLN A 93 2.71 5.92 3.02
N ALA A 94 1.39 6.08 2.95
CA ALA A 94 0.45 4.97 3.12
C ALA A 94 -0.92 5.26 2.52
N TYR A 95 -1.65 4.21 2.11
CA TYR A 95 -3.05 4.33 1.66
C TYR A 95 -3.97 4.90 2.75
N ILE A 96 -3.73 4.58 4.02
CA ILE A 96 -4.50 5.20 5.12
C ILE A 96 -4.24 6.71 5.21
N GLY A 97 -3.05 7.19 4.84
CA GLY A 97 -2.77 8.62 4.71
C GLY A 97 -3.61 9.27 3.61
N VAL A 98 -3.74 8.64 2.45
CA VAL A 98 -4.63 9.09 1.36
C VAL A 98 -6.07 9.15 1.84
N LEU A 99 -6.56 8.08 2.49
CA LEU A 99 -7.93 7.99 2.99
C LEU A 99 -8.24 9.10 3.98
N ILE A 100 -7.43 9.24 5.01
CA ILE A 100 -7.68 10.27 6.04
C ILE A 100 -7.61 11.67 5.45
N ASP A 101 -6.63 11.94 4.59
CA ASP A 101 -6.51 13.24 3.93
C ASP A 101 -7.75 13.56 3.07
N ASP A 102 -8.23 12.61 2.26
CA ASP A 102 -9.46 12.79 1.48
C ASP A 102 -10.67 13.08 2.39
N LEU A 103 -10.84 12.32 3.49
CA LEU A 103 -11.96 12.51 4.41
C LEU A 103 -11.97 13.90 5.05
N VAL A 104 -10.82 14.37 5.57
CA VAL A 104 -10.75 15.60 6.36
C VAL A 104 -10.60 16.88 5.53
N THR A 105 -10.29 16.74 4.24
CA THR A 105 -10.11 17.88 3.31
C THR A 105 -11.23 18.04 2.30
N LYS A 106 -11.79 16.93 1.81
CA LYS A 106 -12.83 16.92 0.76
C LYS A 106 -14.22 16.60 1.31
N GLY A 107 -14.29 15.94 2.47
CA GLY A 107 -15.55 15.38 2.96
C GLY A 107 -16.00 14.13 2.18
N THR A 108 -17.23 13.68 2.45
CA THR A 108 -17.82 12.53 1.77
C THR A 108 -19.30 12.78 1.49
N ASP A 109 -19.68 12.86 0.22
CA ASP A 109 -21.09 12.95 -0.20
C ASP A 109 -21.69 11.55 -0.48
N GLU A 110 -20.82 10.54 -0.61
CA GLU A 110 -21.18 9.15 -0.86
C GLU A 110 -20.26 8.21 -0.04
N PRO A 111 -20.62 6.93 0.17
CA PRO A 111 -19.77 5.99 0.90
C PRO A 111 -18.37 5.89 0.30
N TYR A 112 -17.37 6.28 1.08
CA TYR A 112 -15.96 6.27 0.65
C TYR A 112 -15.42 4.83 0.61
N ARG A 113 -14.78 4.47 -0.51
CA ARG A 113 -13.98 3.26 -0.66
C ARG A 113 -12.58 3.64 -1.10
N MET A 114 -11.57 3.02 -0.46
CA MET A 114 -10.18 3.18 -0.85
C MET A 114 -9.90 2.39 -2.13
N MET A 115 -9.54 3.08 -3.18
CA MET A 115 -9.12 2.50 -4.45
C MET A 115 -7.75 3.04 -4.85
N THR A 116 -6.97 2.24 -5.56
CA THR A 116 -5.64 2.66 -6.03
C THR A 116 -5.69 3.90 -6.92
N SER A 117 -6.83 4.12 -7.62
CA SER A 117 -7.06 5.32 -8.44
C SER A 117 -7.11 6.63 -7.64
N ARG A 118 -7.38 6.56 -6.32
CA ARG A 118 -7.38 7.74 -5.44
C ARG A 118 -5.97 8.15 -4.99
N ALA A 119 -4.98 7.27 -5.17
CA ALA A 119 -3.60 7.49 -4.73
C ALA A 119 -2.73 7.93 -5.91
N GLU A 120 -2.31 9.19 -5.91
CA GLU A 120 -1.38 9.77 -6.89
C GLU A 120 0.00 9.12 -6.83
N TYR A 121 0.43 8.69 -5.63
CA TYR A 121 1.71 8.01 -5.39
C TYR A 121 1.60 6.48 -5.38
N ARG A 122 0.60 5.88 -6.04
CA ARG A 122 0.33 4.44 -6.00
C ARG A 122 1.53 3.56 -6.40
N VAL A 123 2.42 4.07 -7.25
CA VAL A 123 3.65 3.34 -7.64
C VAL A 123 4.61 3.19 -6.46
N CYS A 124 4.62 4.16 -5.52
CA CYS A 124 5.43 4.15 -4.31
C CYS A 124 4.73 3.45 -3.13
N LEU A 125 3.41 3.26 -3.21
CA LEU A 125 2.61 2.65 -2.13
C LEU A 125 2.44 1.15 -2.33
N ARG A 126 3.52 0.46 -2.65
CA ARG A 126 3.52 -0.99 -2.87
C ARG A 126 3.48 -1.74 -1.53
N GLN A 127 3.00 -2.99 -1.59
CA GLN A 127 2.90 -3.85 -0.40
C GLN A 127 4.28 -4.41 -0.01
N ASP A 128 5.08 -4.78 -0.99
CA ASP A 128 6.39 -5.43 -0.85
C ASP A 128 7.43 -4.56 -0.12
N ASP A 129 7.33 -3.24 -0.21
CA ASP A 129 8.24 -2.28 0.42
C ASP A 129 7.60 -1.46 1.57
N SER A 130 6.40 -1.85 2.01
CA SER A 130 5.66 -1.12 3.05
C SER A 130 6.39 -1.04 4.39
N ASP A 131 7.20 -2.03 4.72
CA ASP A 131 8.01 -2.06 5.93
C ASP A 131 9.10 -0.97 5.92
N PHE A 132 9.70 -0.66 4.76
CA PHE A 132 10.69 0.42 4.65
C PHE A 132 10.08 1.80 4.95
N ARG A 133 8.80 2.01 4.62
CA ARG A 133 8.11 3.26 4.88
C ARG A 133 7.52 3.37 6.29
N LEU A 134 6.99 2.27 6.84
CA LEU A 134 6.11 2.30 8.01
C LEU A 134 6.74 1.72 9.28
N THR A 135 7.68 0.76 9.19
CA THR A 135 8.26 0.13 10.38
C THR A 135 9.02 1.13 11.28
N PRO A 136 9.82 2.06 10.74
CA PRO A 136 10.45 3.08 11.58
C PRO A 136 9.43 3.93 12.35
N LEU A 137 8.40 4.41 11.69
CA LEU A 137 7.32 5.19 12.30
C LEU A 137 6.57 4.38 13.38
N GLY A 138 6.29 3.12 13.08
CA GLY A 138 5.66 2.21 14.04
C GLY A 138 6.53 1.96 15.27
N TYR A 139 7.85 1.89 15.11
CA TYR A 139 8.78 1.73 16.22
C TYR A 139 8.83 2.99 17.10
N GLU A 140 8.95 4.18 16.51
CA GLU A 140 8.93 5.48 17.21
C GLU A 140 7.64 5.67 18.02
N CYS A 141 6.51 5.22 17.48
CA CYS A 141 5.21 5.26 18.15
C CYS A 141 5.04 4.17 19.23
N GLY A 142 5.91 3.16 19.28
CA GLY A 142 5.86 2.05 20.22
C GLY A 142 4.92 0.90 19.80
N LEU A 143 4.55 0.81 18.51
CA LEU A 143 3.77 -0.29 17.95
C LEU A 143 4.63 -1.49 17.55
N VAL A 144 5.89 -1.26 17.23
CA VAL A 144 6.83 -2.29 16.77
C VAL A 144 7.80 -2.62 17.91
N SER A 145 7.95 -3.90 18.22
CA SER A 145 8.89 -4.37 19.23
C SER A 145 10.34 -4.19 18.79
N GLU A 146 11.26 -4.10 19.74
CA GLU A 146 12.71 -4.02 19.51
C GLU A 146 13.24 -5.17 18.65
N GLU A 147 12.74 -6.39 18.89
CA GLU A 147 13.12 -7.57 18.11
C GLU A 147 12.73 -7.42 16.64
N ARG A 148 11.48 -7.01 16.38
CA ARG A 148 10.96 -6.79 15.02
C ARG A 148 11.70 -5.65 14.33
N TYR A 149 12.02 -4.58 15.06
CA TYR A 149 12.78 -3.46 14.52
C TYR A 149 14.21 -3.84 14.15
N ARG A 150 14.90 -4.67 14.97
CA ARG A 150 16.23 -5.23 14.62
C ARG A 150 16.18 -6.12 13.38
N LYS A 151 15.12 -6.89 13.20
CA LYS A 151 14.93 -7.69 11.98
C LYS A 151 14.77 -6.79 10.75
N TYR A 152 13.99 -5.72 10.88
CA TYR A 152 13.86 -4.70 9.83
C TYR A 152 15.20 -4.05 9.48
N LEU A 153 16.00 -3.64 10.47
CA LEU A 153 17.30 -3.01 10.23
C LEU A 153 18.25 -3.92 9.47
N ARG A 154 18.28 -5.22 9.80
CA ARG A 154 19.07 -6.20 9.07
C ARG A 154 18.62 -6.32 7.62
N ARG A 155 17.31 -6.43 7.37
CA ARG A 155 16.76 -6.47 6.01
C ARG A 155 17.11 -5.20 5.23
N LYS A 156 16.97 -4.05 5.85
CA LYS A 156 17.32 -2.75 5.24
C LYS A 156 18.80 -2.70 4.85
N GLN A 157 19.69 -3.11 5.74
CA GLN A 157 21.13 -3.15 5.46
C GLN A 157 21.44 -4.09 4.29
N THR A 158 20.82 -5.25 4.24
CA THR A 158 20.96 -6.22 3.14
C THR A 158 20.48 -5.62 1.81
N TYR A 159 19.33 -4.97 1.82
CA TYR A 159 18.78 -4.29 0.65
C TYR A 159 19.69 -3.14 0.16
N GLU A 160 20.22 -2.32 1.06
CA GLU A 160 21.16 -1.25 0.72
C GLU A 160 22.45 -1.80 0.08
N LYS A 161 22.95 -2.94 0.56
CA LYS A 161 24.09 -3.63 -0.07
C LYS A 161 23.75 -4.11 -1.50
N ALA A 162 22.57 -4.70 -1.70
CA ALA A 162 22.12 -5.12 -3.01
C ALA A 162 21.98 -3.94 -3.98
N LEU A 163 21.39 -2.82 -3.53
CA LEU A 163 21.28 -1.60 -4.33
C LEU A 163 22.65 -1.05 -4.77
N ALA A 164 23.65 -1.08 -3.89
CA ALA A 164 24.98 -0.62 -4.21
C ALA A 164 25.65 -1.44 -5.34
N LEU A 165 25.21 -2.68 -5.56
CA LEU A 165 25.71 -3.52 -6.65
C LEU A 165 25.07 -3.16 -8.01
N LEU A 166 23.94 -2.49 -8.03
CA LEU A 166 23.21 -2.19 -9.27
C LEU A 166 24.00 -1.30 -10.23
N ASP A 167 24.89 -0.46 -9.71
CA ASP A 167 25.76 0.40 -10.52
C ASP A 167 27.02 -0.32 -11.05
N LYS A 168 27.25 -1.56 -10.61
CA LYS A 168 28.38 -2.36 -11.09
C LYS A 168 28.23 -2.60 -12.59
N LYS A 169 29.27 -2.23 -13.35
CA LYS A 169 29.33 -2.43 -14.79
C LYS A 169 29.93 -3.78 -15.14
N ILE A 170 29.34 -4.41 -16.14
CA ILE A 170 29.80 -5.63 -16.78
C ILE A 170 30.31 -5.28 -18.16
N GLU A 171 31.43 -5.86 -18.55
CA GLU A 171 31.98 -5.70 -19.89
C GLU A 171 30.99 -6.19 -20.93
N ARG A 172 31.00 -5.52 -22.08
CA ARG A 172 30.08 -5.79 -23.19
C ARG A 172 30.07 -7.26 -23.59
N GLU A 173 31.25 -7.85 -23.72
CA GLU A 173 31.46 -9.21 -24.18
C GLU A 173 30.82 -10.24 -23.23
N LYS A 174 30.87 -9.97 -21.95
CA LYS A 174 30.27 -10.84 -20.92
C LYS A 174 28.74 -10.78 -20.89
N CYS A 175 28.12 -9.70 -21.39
CA CYS A 175 26.65 -9.55 -21.40
C CYS A 175 25.98 -10.18 -22.63
N LEU A 176 26.72 -10.63 -23.64
CA LEU A 176 26.17 -11.03 -24.95
C LEU A 176 25.23 -12.22 -24.83
N ASP A 177 25.68 -13.30 -24.20
CA ASP A 177 24.92 -14.55 -24.11
C ASP A 177 23.64 -14.36 -23.30
N LEU A 178 23.72 -13.65 -22.18
CA LEU A 178 22.58 -13.35 -21.31
C LEU A 178 21.53 -12.50 -22.04
N LEU A 179 21.95 -11.46 -22.73
CA LEU A 179 21.04 -10.59 -23.49
C LEU A 179 20.40 -11.32 -24.67
N GLN A 180 21.16 -12.14 -25.38
CA GLN A 180 20.63 -12.94 -26.49
C GLN A 180 19.57 -13.94 -26.01
N LYS A 181 19.79 -14.57 -24.85
CA LYS A 181 18.81 -15.46 -24.19
C LYS A 181 17.48 -14.73 -23.92
N HIS A 182 17.53 -13.46 -23.58
CA HIS A 182 16.36 -12.60 -23.34
C HIS A 182 15.84 -11.90 -24.62
N GLY A 183 16.37 -12.20 -25.80
CA GLY A 183 15.91 -11.68 -27.08
C GLY A 183 16.34 -10.23 -27.38
N TYR A 184 17.38 -9.73 -26.71
CA TYR A 184 17.94 -8.40 -26.99
C TYR A 184 19.11 -8.46 -27.95
N GLU A 185 19.28 -7.38 -28.71
CA GLU A 185 20.45 -7.19 -29.54
C GLU A 185 21.71 -6.92 -28.70
N PRO A 186 22.91 -7.22 -29.26
CA PRO A 186 24.17 -6.92 -28.59
C PRO A 186 24.27 -5.45 -28.17
N PRO A 187 24.70 -5.14 -26.95
CA PRO A 187 24.82 -3.77 -26.49
C PRO A 187 26.02 -3.08 -27.17
N HIS A 188 25.97 -1.77 -27.31
CA HIS A 188 27.05 -0.98 -27.88
C HIS A 188 28.15 -0.62 -26.86
N CYS A 189 27.87 -0.77 -25.55
CA CYS A 189 28.76 -0.43 -24.44
C CYS A 189 28.59 -1.40 -23.27
N ALA A 190 29.45 -1.27 -22.27
CA ALA A 190 29.30 -1.95 -20.98
C ALA A 190 27.95 -1.57 -20.32
N LEU A 191 27.27 -2.52 -19.71
CA LEU A 191 25.98 -2.33 -19.03
C LEU A 191 26.17 -2.45 -17.53
N SER A 192 25.36 -1.72 -16.75
CA SER A 192 25.24 -1.96 -15.31
C SER A 192 24.24 -3.08 -15.01
N PHE A 193 24.28 -3.64 -13.79
CA PHE A 193 23.24 -4.56 -13.34
C PHE A 193 21.86 -3.93 -13.40
N ALA A 194 21.73 -2.62 -13.07
CA ALA A 194 20.49 -1.88 -13.23
C ALA A 194 20.00 -1.87 -14.69
N ASP A 195 20.91 -1.78 -15.67
CA ASP A 195 20.55 -1.81 -17.10
C ASP A 195 20.07 -3.19 -17.54
N LEU A 196 20.57 -4.26 -16.95
CA LEU A 196 20.09 -5.63 -17.22
C LEU A 196 18.70 -5.86 -16.60
N ILE A 197 18.47 -5.40 -15.36
CA ILE A 197 17.16 -5.49 -14.70
C ILE A 197 16.09 -4.72 -15.49
N ARG A 198 16.40 -3.53 -16.00
CA ARG A 198 15.49 -2.77 -16.90
C ARG A 198 15.16 -3.52 -18.20
N ARG A 199 15.92 -4.53 -18.55
CA ARG A 199 15.69 -5.45 -19.67
C ARG A 199 15.07 -6.77 -19.23
N ASN A 200 14.40 -6.78 -18.09
CA ASN A 200 13.71 -7.96 -17.52
C ASN A 200 14.63 -9.16 -17.23
N VAL A 201 15.92 -8.95 -17.06
CA VAL A 201 16.83 -9.96 -16.51
C VAL A 201 16.69 -9.91 -14.99
N SER A 202 16.36 -11.03 -14.35
CA SER A 202 16.19 -11.07 -12.89
C SER A 202 17.53 -10.87 -12.16
N LEU A 203 17.50 -10.33 -10.94
CA LEU A 203 18.69 -10.14 -10.16
C LEU A 203 19.33 -11.50 -9.78
N SER A 204 18.52 -12.53 -9.51
CA SER A 204 18.98 -13.89 -9.28
C SER A 204 19.78 -14.45 -10.46
N GLU A 205 19.27 -14.28 -11.69
CA GLU A 205 19.95 -14.72 -12.92
C GLU A 205 21.28 -13.98 -13.14
N ILE A 206 21.31 -12.66 -12.87
CA ILE A 206 22.54 -11.86 -12.92
C ILE A 206 23.57 -12.38 -11.90
N PHE A 207 23.11 -12.73 -10.71
CA PHE A 207 23.99 -13.23 -9.65
C PHE A 207 24.52 -14.63 -9.93
N GLU A 208 23.75 -15.49 -10.55
CA GLU A 208 24.20 -16.82 -11.00
C GLU A 208 25.23 -16.71 -12.11
N GLU A 209 24.96 -15.90 -13.14
CA GLU A 209 25.83 -15.74 -14.31
C GLU A 209 27.16 -15.07 -13.97
N TYR A 210 27.14 -14.09 -13.05
CA TYR A 210 28.33 -13.30 -12.69
C TYR A 210 28.85 -13.59 -11.27
N ALA A 211 28.59 -14.78 -10.74
CA ALA A 211 28.98 -15.17 -9.38
C ALA A 211 30.47 -14.96 -9.06
N GLU A 212 31.35 -15.17 -10.04
CA GLU A 212 32.81 -14.98 -9.89
C GLU A 212 33.20 -13.49 -9.82
N ASP A 213 32.44 -12.62 -10.48
CA ASP A 213 32.69 -11.18 -10.54
C ASP A 213 32.07 -10.44 -9.33
N LEU A 214 31.23 -11.11 -8.53
CA LEU A 214 30.58 -10.51 -7.36
C LEU A 214 31.52 -10.46 -6.15
N PRO A 215 31.43 -9.39 -5.33
CA PRO A 215 32.11 -9.37 -4.04
C PRO A 215 31.53 -10.44 -3.11
N GLU A 216 32.35 -11.00 -2.20
CA GLU A 216 31.92 -12.05 -1.26
C GLU A 216 30.65 -11.67 -0.48
N GLU A 217 30.49 -10.38 -0.12
CA GLU A 217 29.32 -9.85 0.59
C GLU A 217 28.01 -9.96 -0.21
N ALA A 218 28.09 -10.01 -1.54
CA ALA A 218 26.96 -10.16 -2.43
C ALA A 218 26.50 -11.62 -2.55
N LYS A 219 27.42 -12.58 -2.38
CA LYS A 219 27.12 -14.02 -2.45
C LYS A 219 26.29 -14.51 -1.26
N GLU A 220 26.26 -13.73 -0.17
CA GLU A 220 25.51 -14.02 1.05
C GLU A 220 24.12 -13.36 1.07
N LEU A 221 23.68 -12.70 -0.04
CA LEU A 221 22.36 -12.07 -0.09
C LEU A 221 21.25 -13.13 -0.07
N PRO A 222 20.26 -12.97 0.80
CA PRO A 222 19.11 -13.89 0.86
C PRO A 222 18.30 -13.86 -0.43
N SER A 223 17.70 -14.99 -0.79
CA SER A 223 16.88 -15.14 -2.01
C SER A 223 15.70 -14.16 -2.08
N ASP A 224 15.09 -13.82 -0.94
CA ASP A 224 13.99 -12.86 -0.85
C ASP A 224 14.40 -11.39 -1.13
N VAL A 225 15.69 -11.12 -1.26
CA VAL A 225 16.24 -9.82 -1.68
C VAL A 225 16.59 -9.82 -3.16
N LEU A 226 16.73 -11.00 -3.77
CA LEU A 226 17.08 -11.19 -5.18
C LEU A 226 15.85 -11.29 -6.10
N GLU A 227 14.67 -11.51 -5.53
CA GLU A 227 13.36 -11.49 -6.21
C GLU A 227 12.76 -10.08 -6.25
#